data_deba417d8ddf00e059b41a9e989c05d2
#
_entry.id   deba417d8ddf00e059b41a9e989c05d2
#
_cell.length_a   1.000
_cell.length_b   1.000
_cell.length_c   1.000
_cell.angle_alpha   90.00
_cell.angle_beta   90.00
_cell.angle_gamma   90.00
#
_symmetry.space_group_name_H-M   'P 1'
#
loop_
_entity.id
_entity.type
_entity.pdbx_description
1 polymer ?
#
loop_
_entity_poly.entity_id
_entity_poly.type
_entity_poly.pdbx_seq_one_letter_code
_entity_poly.pdbx_strand_id
1 'polypeptide(L)'
;MENERYIRRVDFSNKAKRVPVCFCIDTSHSMGFIDPKLGGYRVVNPGKTVYVDQTVAGYVEGGTTYIEEVMDGIKKFYEAILDDDIACDACECAIVTFNDSPKLYEGFDTVDNKTVPDLSNEPKGNTNVTPALEMCLDLLEKQKQFYKSNRIGYYQPWLVVFSDGLATDDVSRIQYRLMNLQDNEKLTVYTMALSDDAELLNHLNGYSKKRPIVCRDASTIKKFFDFLAKSVSITAVDGTPDDFEF
;
A
#
# COMPACT_ATOMS: atom_id res chain seq x y z
N MET A 1 -27.23 -1.88 -11.86
CA MET A 1 -27.82 -2.25 -10.53
C MET A 1 -26.81 -3.05 -9.73
N GLU A 2 -25.62 -2.48 -9.44
CA GLU A 2 -24.54 -3.11 -8.66
C GLU A 2 -24.00 -2.19 -7.55
N ASN A 3 -24.76 -1.14 -7.20
CA ASN A 3 -24.30 -0.08 -6.27
C ASN A 3 -24.84 -0.20 -4.84
N GLU A 4 -25.48 -1.32 -4.47
CA GLU A 4 -26.17 -1.41 -3.15
C GLU A 4 -25.49 -2.34 -2.13
N ARG A 5 -24.28 -2.86 -2.37
CA ARG A 5 -23.64 -3.82 -1.44
C ARG A 5 -22.61 -3.22 -0.47
N TYR A 6 -22.43 -1.93 -0.44
CA TYR A 6 -21.52 -1.27 0.51
C TYR A 6 -22.27 -0.45 1.56
N ILE A 7 -23.35 -1.00 2.13
CA ILE A 7 -23.90 -0.41 3.36
C ILE A 7 -23.05 -0.94 4.51
N ARG A 8 -22.06 -0.16 4.87
CA ARG A 8 -21.21 -0.32 6.03
C ARG A 8 -22.07 -0.38 7.28
N ARG A 9 -21.88 -1.40 8.12
CA ARG A 9 -22.36 -1.35 9.52
C ARG A 9 -21.40 -0.44 10.29
N VAL A 10 -21.65 0.86 10.23
CA VAL A 10 -20.90 1.82 11.04
C VAL A 10 -21.43 1.72 12.46
N ASP A 11 -20.58 1.33 13.39
CA ASP A 11 -20.89 1.51 14.81
C ASP A 11 -20.77 2.99 15.17
N PHE A 12 -21.88 3.70 15.16
CA PHE A 12 -21.95 5.12 15.55
C PHE A 12 -21.71 5.36 17.05
N SER A 13 -21.60 4.30 17.87
CA SER A 13 -21.25 4.41 19.28
C SER A 13 -19.76 4.70 19.46
N ASN A 14 -18.91 4.27 18.54
CA ASN A 14 -17.47 4.53 18.54
C ASN A 14 -17.18 5.96 18.11
N LYS A 15 -16.72 6.78 19.07
CA LYS A 15 -16.35 8.20 18.87
C LYS A 15 -14.90 8.41 18.50
N ALA A 16 -14.11 7.36 18.32
CA ALA A 16 -12.71 7.48 17.92
C ALA A 16 -12.59 8.21 16.59
N LYS A 17 -11.63 9.11 16.48
CA LYS A 17 -11.29 9.72 15.19
C LYS A 17 -10.66 8.65 14.30
N ARG A 18 -10.99 8.69 13.02
CA ARG A 18 -10.51 7.70 12.05
C ARG A 18 -9.16 8.10 11.44
N VAL A 19 -8.32 7.10 11.20
CA VAL A 19 -7.09 7.19 10.39
C VAL A 19 -7.32 6.40 9.11
N PRO A 20 -7.72 7.06 8.00
CA PRO A 20 -7.94 6.35 6.75
C PRO A 20 -6.61 6.08 6.03
N VAL A 21 -6.31 4.82 5.77
CA VAL A 21 -5.11 4.32 5.09
C VAL A 21 -5.50 3.69 3.76
N CYS A 22 -5.00 4.22 2.65
CA CYS A 22 -5.21 3.64 1.32
C CYS A 22 -3.91 3.01 0.82
N PHE A 23 -3.88 1.72 0.62
CA PHE A 23 -2.79 1.00 -0.03
C PHE A 23 -2.98 1.03 -1.53
N CYS A 24 -1.96 1.48 -2.27
CA CYS A 24 -1.86 1.46 -3.72
C CYS A 24 -0.76 0.48 -4.11
N ILE A 25 -1.12 -0.70 -4.60
CA ILE A 25 -0.22 -1.82 -4.78
C ILE A 25 -0.03 -2.10 -6.26
N ASP A 26 1.21 -2.00 -6.71
CA ASP A 26 1.62 -2.45 -8.02
C ASP A 26 1.38 -3.97 -8.16
N THR A 27 0.73 -4.36 -9.23
CA THR A 27 0.56 -5.75 -9.65
C THR A 27 0.99 -5.93 -11.11
N SER A 28 1.96 -5.11 -11.57
CA SER A 28 2.61 -5.29 -12.87
C SER A 28 3.37 -6.60 -12.92
N HIS A 29 3.80 -7.00 -14.11
CA HIS A 29 4.42 -8.31 -14.34
C HIS A 29 5.64 -8.56 -13.45
N SER A 30 6.48 -7.55 -13.22
CA SER A 30 7.69 -7.62 -12.40
C SER A 30 7.42 -7.92 -10.93
N MET A 31 6.27 -7.52 -10.40
CA MET A 31 5.86 -7.86 -9.02
C MET A 31 5.74 -9.38 -8.76
N GLY A 32 5.64 -10.17 -9.82
CA GLY A 32 5.70 -11.65 -9.75
C GLY A 32 7.13 -12.21 -9.77
N PHE A 33 8.16 -11.38 -9.84
CA PHE A 33 9.54 -11.83 -9.81
C PHE A 33 10.00 -12.15 -8.39
N ILE A 34 10.90 -13.13 -8.28
CA ILE A 34 11.58 -13.43 -7.02
C ILE A 34 12.70 -12.42 -6.84
N ASP A 35 12.68 -11.69 -5.71
CA ASP A 35 13.81 -10.88 -5.30
C ASP A 35 14.88 -11.76 -4.64
N PRO A 36 16.10 -11.84 -5.20
CA PRO A 36 17.19 -12.60 -4.61
C PRO A 36 17.61 -12.08 -3.23
N LYS A 37 17.33 -10.81 -2.92
CA LYS A 37 17.62 -10.19 -1.61
C LYS A 37 16.66 -10.68 -0.52
N LEU A 38 15.44 -11.08 -0.91
CA LEU A 38 14.45 -11.68 -0.01
C LEU A 38 14.78 -13.15 0.29
N GLY A 39 15.62 -13.76 -0.53
CA GLY A 39 16.25 -15.06 -0.28
C GLY A 39 15.35 -16.27 -0.50
N GLY A 40 15.85 -17.44 -0.12
CA GLY A 40 15.04 -18.65 -0.01
C GLY A 40 14.79 -19.44 -1.30
N TYR A 41 15.31 -19.03 -2.46
CA TYR A 41 15.18 -19.80 -3.69
C TYR A 41 16.45 -20.61 -4.02
N ARG A 42 16.27 -21.68 -4.77
CA ARG A 42 17.36 -22.45 -5.39
C ARG A 42 17.03 -22.80 -6.83
N VAL A 43 18.03 -22.79 -7.68
CA VAL A 43 17.88 -23.25 -9.07
C VAL A 43 17.86 -24.77 -9.07
N VAL A 44 16.87 -25.37 -9.72
CA VAL A 44 16.67 -26.82 -9.85
C VAL A 44 16.37 -27.17 -11.30
N ASN A 45 16.55 -28.46 -11.63
CA ASN A 45 16.21 -28.98 -12.95
C ASN A 45 15.60 -30.41 -12.81
N PRO A 46 14.31 -30.61 -13.17
CA PRO A 46 13.33 -29.63 -13.60
C PRO A 46 12.69 -28.89 -12.41
N GLY A 47 12.18 -27.70 -12.66
CA GLY A 47 11.46 -26.89 -11.68
C GLY A 47 10.49 -25.91 -12.37
N LYS A 48 9.88 -25.01 -11.58
CA LYS A 48 9.05 -23.94 -12.12
C LYS A 48 9.93 -22.88 -12.75
N THR A 49 9.60 -22.43 -13.98
CA THR A 49 10.25 -21.27 -14.59
C THR A 49 9.73 -20.01 -13.94
N VAL A 50 10.62 -19.21 -13.38
CA VAL A 50 10.30 -17.90 -12.78
C VAL A 50 11.39 -16.90 -13.16
N TYR A 51 11.06 -15.62 -13.00
CA TYR A 51 12.03 -14.56 -13.13
C TYR A 51 12.62 -14.25 -11.75
N VAL A 52 13.92 -14.09 -11.71
CA VAL A 52 14.66 -13.57 -10.57
C VAL A 52 15.27 -12.26 -11.03
N ASP A 53 14.84 -11.14 -10.44
CA ASP A 53 15.31 -9.80 -10.73
C ASP A 53 15.44 -9.55 -12.25
N GLN A 54 14.34 -9.56 -12.97
CA GLN A 54 14.25 -9.33 -14.43
C GLN A 54 15.01 -10.33 -15.31
N THR A 55 15.74 -11.27 -14.74
CA THR A 55 16.42 -12.35 -15.48
C THR A 55 15.69 -13.66 -15.36
N VAL A 56 15.68 -14.44 -16.45
CA VAL A 56 15.13 -15.80 -16.40
C VAL A 56 16.10 -16.68 -15.61
N ALA A 57 15.70 -17.10 -14.42
CA ALA A 57 16.51 -17.97 -13.57
C ALA A 57 16.42 -19.46 -13.98
N GLY A 58 15.69 -19.77 -15.03
CA GLY A 58 15.42 -21.15 -15.42
C GLY A 58 14.38 -21.80 -14.50
N TYR A 59 14.69 -22.99 -14.02
CA TYR A 59 13.82 -23.70 -13.10
C TYR A 59 14.27 -23.45 -11.66
N VAL A 60 13.34 -23.00 -10.81
CA VAL A 60 13.62 -22.69 -9.40
C VAL A 60 12.60 -23.35 -8.47
N GLU A 61 13.02 -23.62 -7.25
CA GLU A 61 12.18 -23.97 -6.12
C GLU A 61 12.37 -22.97 -4.99
N GLY A 62 11.26 -22.61 -4.33
CA GLY A 62 11.27 -21.65 -3.24
C GLY A 62 11.42 -20.22 -3.74
N GLY A 63 11.75 -19.34 -2.83
CA GLY A 63 11.79 -17.90 -3.03
C GLY A 63 10.44 -17.25 -2.80
N THR A 64 10.49 -15.92 -2.52
CA THR A 64 9.31 -15.09 -2.30
C THR A 64 9.30 -14.01 -3.36
N THR A 65 8.16 -13.78 -3.98
CA THR A 65 7.97 -12.71 -4.96
C THR A 65 7.73 -11.39 -4.27
N TYR A 66 7.95 -10.27 -4.96
CA TYR A 66 7.66 -8.95 -4.42
C TYR A 66 6.21 -8.83 -3.94
N ILE A 67 5.25 -9.36 -4.69
CA ILE A 67 3.84 -9.29 -4.31
C ILE A 67 3.54 -10.11 -3.04
N GLU A 68 4.17 -11.29 -2.88
CA GLU A 68 4.01 -12.12 -1.68
C GLU A 68 4.56 -11.43 -0.44
N GLU A 69 5.67 -10.69 -0.55
CA GLU A 69 6.22 -9.89 0.56
C GLU A 69 5.30 -8.75 0.95
N VAL A 70 4.67 -8.08 -0.02
CA VAL A 70 3.67 -7.03 0.27
C VAL A 70 2.46 -7.62 0.98
N MET A 71 1.96 -8.79 0.53
CA MET A 71 0.84 -9.49 1.19
C MET A 71 1.16 -9.87 2.64
N ASP A 72 2.36 -10.44 2.88
CA ASP A 72 2.81 -10.79 4.24
C ASP A 72 2.94 -9.54 5.12
N GLY A 73 3.42 -8.43 4.55
CA GLY A 73 3.47 -7.14 5.23
C GLY A 73 2.09 -6.61 5.61
N ILE A 74 1.11 -6.65 4.71
CA ILE A 74 -0.28 -6.23 5.01
C ILE A 74 -0.89 -7.13 6.10
N LYS A 75 -0.62 -8.44 6.04
CA LYS A 75 -1.05 -9.38 7.09
C LYS A 75 -0.53 -8.95 8.46
N LYS A 76 0.76 -8.67 8.56
CA LYS A 76 1.40 -8.23 9.83
C LYS A 76 0.87 -6.88 10.30
N PHE A 77 0.58 -5.96 9.37
CA PHE A 77 -0.06 -4.70 9.69
C PHE A 77 -1.45 -4.92 10.31
N TYR A 78 -2.27 -5.78 9.70
CA TYR A 78 -3.61 -6.09 10.24
C TYR A 78 -3.51 -6.75 11.62
N GLU A 79 -2.61 -7.72 11.79
CA GLU A 79 -2.37 -8.37 13.09
C GLU A 79 -1.98 -7.33 14.16
N ALA A 80 -1.05 -6.43 13.85
CA ALA A 80 -0.61 -5.39 14.79
C ALA A 80 -1.71 -4.35 15.11
N ILE A 81 -2.56 -4.01 14.14
CA ILE A 81 -3.72 -3.13 14.39
C ILE A 81 -4.76 -3.83 15.28
N LEU A 82 -5.01 -5.11 15.06
CA LEU A 82 -5.98 -5.88 15.86
C LEU A 82 -5.51 -6.13 17.30
N ASP A 83 -4.19 -6.14 17.52
CA ASP A 83 -3.60 -6.29 18.87
C ASP A 83 -3.59 -4.98 19.69
N ASP A 84 -3.98 -3.85 19.09
CA ASP A 84 -4.03 -2.53 19.73
C ASP A 84 -5.46 -1.95 19.64
N ASP A 85 -6.16 -1.93 20.74
CA ASP A 85 -7.57 -1.47 20.82
C ASP A 85 -7.75 -0.05 20.24
N ILE A 86 -6.79 0.86 20.46
CA ILE A 86 -6.85 2.25 19.98
C ILE A 86 -6.68 2.29 18.46
N ALA A 87 -5.70 1.54 17.93
CA ALA A 87 -5.47 1.45 16.50
C ALA A 87 -6.63 0.74 15.78
N CYS A 88 -7.16 -0.32 16.37
CA CYS A 88 -8.29 -1.08 15.83
C CYS A 88 -9.54 -0.20 15.69
N ASP A 89 -9.83 0.61 16.71
CA ASP A 89 -10.95 1.56 16.70
C ASP A 89 -10.77 2.70 15.69
N ALA A 90 -9.53 3.09 15.40
CA ALA A 90 -9.21 4.25 14.58
C ALA A 90 -8.93 3.89 13.11
N CYS A 91 -8.27 2.76 12.84
CA CYS A 91 -7.77 2.43 11.51
C CYS A 91 -8.88 1.95 10.57
N GLU A 92 -8.96 2.59 9.42
CA GLU A 92 -9.78 2.14 8.30
C GLU A 92 -8.93 2.03 7.04
N CYS A 93 -8.97 0.87 6.38
CA CYS A 93 -8.12 0.57 5.24
C CYS A 93 -8.90 0.36 3.96
N ALA A 94 -8.30 0.76 2.84
CA ALA A 94 -8.71 0.39 1.48
C ALA A 94 -7.51 -0.11 0.69
N ILE A 95 -7.74 -0.96 -0.31
CA ILE A 95 -6.73 -1.49 -1.21
C ILE A 95 -7.12 -1.22 -2.66
N VAL A 96 -6.25 -0.53 -3.38
CA VAL A 96 -6.27 -0.39 -4.83
C VAL A 96 -5.08 -1.12 -5.39
N THR A 97 -5.28 -1.98 -6.36
CA THR A 97 -4.21 -2.62 -7.14
C THR A 97 -4.14 -2.01 -8.52
N PHE A 98 -2.99 -2.06 -9.17
CA PHE A 98 -2.83 -1.56 -10.53
C PHE A 98 -1.79 -2.33 -11.33
N ASN A 99 -2.04 -2.38 -12.63
CA ASN A 99 -1.15 -2.83 -13.68
C ASN A 99 -1.47 -2.02 -14.96
N ASP A 100 -2.03 -2.61 -16.02
CA ASP A 100 -2.53 -1.87 -17.19
C ASP A 100 -3.70 -0.93 -16.83
N SER A 101 -4.42 -1.23 -15.74
CA SER A 101 -5.53 -0.44 -15.24
C SER A 101 -5.71 -0.58 -13.72
N PRO A 102 -6.25 0.44 -13.04
CA PRO A 102 -6.51 0.34 -11.62
C PRO A 102 -7.73 -0.54 -11.33
N LYS A 103 -7.68 -1.21 -10.19
CA LYS A 103 -8.78 -2.02 -9.66
C LYS A 103 -8.96 -1.70 -8.18
N LEU A 104 -10.18 -1.32 -7.79
CA LEU A 104 -10.54 -1.31 -6.37
C LEU A 104 -10.62 -2.78 -5.91
N TYR A 105 -9.60 -3.20 -5.17
CA TYR A 105 -9.56 -4.54 -4.61
C TYR A 105 -10.48 -4.63 -3.39
N GLU A 106 -10.36 -3.68 -2.48
CA GLU A 106 -11.17 -3.60 -1.27
C GLU A 106 -11.41 -2.15 -0.86
N GLY A 107 -12.68 -1.79 -0.59
CA GLY A 107 -13.08 -0.45 -0.13
C GLY A 107 -12.72 -0.21 1.34
N PHE A 108 -12.90 1.04 1.80
CA PHE A 108 -12.64 1.39 3.20
C PHE A 108 -13.55 0.61 4.15
N ASP A 109 -12.94 -0.03 5.14
CA ASP A 109 -13.57 -0.63 6.30
C ASP A 109 -12.57 -0.72 7.46
N THR A 110 -13.04 -0.99 8.68
CA THR A 110 -12.20 -1.29 9.83
C THR A 110 -11.44 -2.60 9.64
N VAL A 111 -10.27 -2.73 10.27
CA VAL A 111 -9.36 -3.86 10.01
C VAL A 111 -9.96 -5.20 10.48
N ASP A 112 -10.81 -5.20 11.49
CA ASP A 112 -11.52 -6.40 11.97
C ASP A 112 -12.50 -7.00 10.94
N ASN A 113 -12.93 -6.22 9.96
CA ASN A 113 -13.75 -6.66 8.83
C ASN A 113 -12.93 -7.03 7.58
N LYS A 114 -11.60 -6.95 7.66
CA LYS A 114 -10.69 -7.19 6.53
C LYS A 114 -10.17 -8.61 6.50
N THR A 115 -9.87 -9.06 5.29
CA THR A 115 -9.10 -10.27 5.04
C THR A 115 -7.78 -9.93 4.38
N VAL A 116 -6.74 -10.70 4.65
CA VAL A 116 -5.46 -10.53 3.94
C VAL A 116 -5.70 -10.74 2.44
N PRO A 117 -5.30 -9.79 1.57
CA PRO A 117 -5.53 -9.94 0.14
C PRO A 117 -4.73 -11.12 -0.43
N ASP A 118 -5.33 -11.89 -1.32
CA ASP A 118 -4.60 -12.85 -2.16
C ASP A 118 -4.36 -12.24 -3.54
N LEU A 119 -3.16 -11.74 -3.75
CA LEU A 119 -2.69 -11.10 -4.98
C LEU A 119 -1.71 -11.98 -5.77
N SER A 120 -1.49 -13.23 -5.36
CA SER A 120 -0.47 -14.12 -5.92
C SER A 120 -0.63 -14.40 -7.43
N ASN A 121 -1.85 -14.30 -7.95
CA ASN A 121 -2.19 -14.50 -9.36
C ASN A 121 -2.45 -13.20 -10.14
N GLU A 122 -2.27 -12.03 -9.49
CA GLU A 122 -2.52 -10.73 -10.13
C GLU A 122 -1.33 -10.17 -10.95
N PRO A 123 -0.03 -10.50 -10.68
CA PRO A 123 1.08 -9.89 -11.40
C PRO A 123 1.04 -10.13 -12.91
N LYS A 124 0.81 -9.04 -13.67
CA LYS A 124 0.72 -9.03 -15.14
C LYS A 124 0.71 -7.59 -15.68
N GLY A 125 0.97 -7.44 -16.97
CA GLY A 125 0.83 -6.15 -17.68
C GLY A 125 1.88 -5.12 -17.28
N ASN A 126 1.56 -3.86 -17.55
CA ASN A 126 2.43 -2.69 -17.37
C ASN A 126 2.20 -2.02 -16.00
N THR A 127 2.83 -0.86 -15.81
CA THR A 127 2.83 -0.08 -14.56
C THR A 127 2.14 1.27 -14.80
N ASN A 128 0.81 1.28 -15.02
CA ASN A 128 0.04 2.50 -15.22
C ASN A 128 -0.36 3.11 -13.87
N VAL A 129 0.45 4.03 -13.35
CA VAL A 129 0.36 4.56 -12.00
C VAL A 129 -0.67 5.68 -11.86
N THR A 130 -0.75 6.60 -12.84
CA THR A 130 -1.60 7.80 -12.74
C THR A 130 -3.06 7.47 -12.46
N PRO A 131 -3.73 6.58 -13.21
CA PRO A 131 -5.13 6.28 -12.94
C PRO A 131 -5.34 5.57 -11.60
N ALA A 132 -4.34 4.84 -11.09
CA ALA A 132 -4.41 4.20 -9.78
C ALA A 132 -4.35 5.21 -8.65
N LEU A 133 -3.40 6.15 -8.71
CA LEU A 133 -3.29 7.22 -7.72
C LEU A 133 -4.51 8.13 -7.75
N GLU A 134 -5.07 8.43 -8.94
CA GLU A 134 -6.33 9.18 -9.04
C GLU A 134 -7.48 8.43 -8.37
N MET A 135 -7.61 7.11 -8.58
CA MET A 135 -8.61 6.28 -7.90
C MET A 135 -8.44 6.31 -6.37
N CYS A 136 -7.20 6.19 -5.88
CA CYS A 136 -6.92 6.29 -4.43
C CYS A 136 -7.35 7.65 -3.87
N LEU A 137 -7.03 8.75 -4.55
CA LEU A 137 -7.41 10.09 -4.11
C LEU A 137 -8.94 10.29 -4.10
N ASP A 138 -9.64 9.74 -5.09
CA ASP A 138 -11.10 9.79 -5.15
C ASP A 138 -11.75 8.97 -4.04
N LEU A 139 -11.19 7.80 -3.71
CA LEU A 139 -11.63 6.97 -2.58
C LEU A 139 -11.43 7.71 -1.25
N LEU A 140 -10.26 8.29 -1.03
CA LEU A 140 -9.96 9.06 0.17
C LEU A 140 -10.88 10.28 0.30
N GLU A 141 -11.18 10.97 -0.78
CA GLU A 141 -12.09 12.12 -0.75
C GLU A 141 -13.53 11.69 -0.45
N LYS A 142 -14.02 10.60 -1.05
CA LYS A 142 -15.33 10.02 -0.73
C LYS A 142 -15.41 9.59 0.73
N GLN A 143 -14.34 9.00 1.27
CA GLN A 143 -14.27 8.60 2.66
C GLN A 143 -14.31 9.81 3.61
N LYS A 144 -13.59 10.89 3.30
CA LYS A 144 -13.68 12.16 4.07
C LYS A 144 -15.08 12.75 4.03
N GLN A 145 -15.75 12.72 2.88
CA GLN A 145 -17.14 13.19 2.76
C GLN A 145 -18.09 12.33 3.60
N PHE A 146 -17.90 11.02 3.61
CA PHE A 146 -18.64 10.11 4.48
C PHE A 146 -18.46 10.45 5.96
N TYR A 147 -17.23 10.69 6.43
CA TYR A 147 -16.97 11.10 7.80
C TYR A 147 -17.66 12.41 8.16
N LYS A 148 -17.53 13.44 7.30
CA LYS A 148 -18.18 14.73 7.51
C LYS A 148 -19.69 14.60 7.60
N SER A 149 -20.32 13.84 6.70
CA SER A 149 -21.76 13.64 6.67
C SER A 149 -22.29 12.92 7.90
N ASN A 150 -21.47 12.06 8.51
CA ASN A 150 -21.82 11.28 9.70
C ASN A 150 -21.24 11.87 11.00
N ARG A 151 -20.62 13.07 10.95
CA ARG A 151 -20.00 13.75 12.10
C ARG A 151 -18.90 12.91 12.78
N ILE A 152 -18.20 12.10 12.01
CA ILE A 152 -17.06 11.30 12.46
C ILE A 152 -15.80 12.15 12.32
N GLY A 153 -15.03 12.33 13.39
CA GLY A 153 -13.71 12.95 13.33
C GLY A 153 -12.74 12.08 12.56
N TYR A 154 -11.78 12.69 11.87
CA TYR A 154 -10.72 11.94 11.19
C TYR A 154 -9.43 12.76 11.19
N TYR A 155 -8.31 12.03 11.10
CA TYR A 155 -6.98 12.58 10.92
C TYR A 155 -6.62 12.69 9.45
N GLN A 156 -5.49 13.28 9.15
CA GLN A 156 -4.94 13.36 7.81
C GLN A 156 -4.85 11.97 7.18
N PRO A 157 -5.44 11.75 5.98
CA PRO A 157 -5.40 10.47 5.30
C PRO A 157 -3.99 10.05 4.91
N TRP A 158 -3.76 8.75 4.84
CA TRP A 158 -2.50 8.19 4.35
C TRP A 158 -2.70 7.46 3.04
N LEU A 159 -1.78 7.67 2.11
CA LEU A 159 -1.62 6.90 0.88
C LEU A 159 -0.27 6.19 0.93
N VAL A 160 -0.28 4.87 0.80
CA VAL A 160 0.92 4.04 0.82
C VAL A 160 1.06 3.37 -0.53
N VAL A 161 2.13 3.68 -1.26
CA VAL A 161 2.38 3.19 -2.63
C VAL A 161 3.51 2.18 -2.62
N PHE A 162 3.26 1.01 -3.18
CA PHE A 162 4.25 -0.06 -3.38
C PHE A 162 4.48 -0.25 -4.87
N SER A 163 5.73 -0.22 -5.32
CA SER A 163 6.11 -0.52 -6.70
C SER A 163 7.56 -0.99 -6.77
N ASP A 164 7.85 -1.85 -7.74
CA ASP A 164 9.18 -2.34 -8.08
C ASP A 164 9.72 -1.72 -9.38
N GLY A 165 8.90 -0.93 -10.10
CA GLY A 165 9.19 -0.43 -11.43
C GLY A 165 8.80 1.02 -11.69
N LEU A 166 9.25 1.51 -12.85
CA LEU A 166 8.91 2.84 -13.35
C LEU A 166 7.50 2.85 -13.93
N ALA A 167 6.78 3.97 -13.76
CA ALA A 167 5.51 4.17 -14.45
C ALA A 167 5.69 4.12 -15.97
N THR A 168 4.74 3.50 -16.64
CA THR A 168 4.67 3.44 -18.11
C THR A 168 3.80 4.54 -18.70
N ASP A 169 3.15 5.34 -17.86
CA ASP A 169 2.30 6.47 -18.22
C ASP A 169 2.90 7.82 -17.78
N ASP A 170 2.32 8.94 -18.24
CA ASP A 170 2.72 10.28 -17.80
C ASP A 170 2.19 10.60 -16.40
N VAL A 171 3.09 10.72 -15.46
CA VAL A 171 2.80 10.95 -14.04
C VAL A 171 2.88 12.42 -13.62
N SER A 172 3.28 13.34 -14.51
CA SER A 172 3.59 14.74 -14.16
C SER A 172 2.45 15.43 -13.42
N ARG A 173 1.22 15.25 -13.91
CA ARG A 173 0.02 15.86 -13.33
C ARG A 173 -0.30 15.30 -11.95
N ILE A 174 -0.21 13.98 -11.79
CA ILE A 174 -0.54 13.34 -10.50
C ILE A 174 0.52 13.64 -9.45
N GLN A 175 1.79 13.70 -9.82
CA GLN A 175 2.87 14.13 -8.93
C GLN A 175 2.61 15.54 -8.39
N TYR A 176 2.29 16.51 -9.28
CA TYR A 176 1.94 17.87 -8.86
C TYR A 176 0.74 17.87 -7.89
N ARG A 177 -0.31 17.09 -8.20
CA ARG A 177 -1.51 17.00 -7.34
C ARG A 177 -1.18 16.45 -5.96
N LEU A 178 -0.37 15.38 -5.89
CA LEU A 178 0.07 14.77 -4.62
C LEU A 178 0.91 15.73 -3.79
N MET A 179 1.88 16.42 -4.40
CA MET A 179 2.70 17.39 -3.70
C MET A 179 1.85 18.55 -3.14
N ASN A 180 0.91 19.08 -3.93
CA ASN A 180 0.00 20.12 -3.47
C ASN A 180 -0.88 19.69 -2.28
N LEU A 181 -1.37 18.44 -2.29
CA LEU A 181 -2.14 17.91 -1.16
C LEU A 181 -1.29 17.77 0.10
N GLN A 182 -0.03 17.37 -0.02
CA GLN A 182 0.90 17.25 1.10
C GLN A 182 1.35 18.63 1.61
N ASP A 183 1.58 19.61 0.71
CA ASP A 183 1.90 21.00 1.10
C ASP A 183 0.79 21.66 1.92
N ASN A 184 -0.45 21.28 1.66
CA ASN A 184 -1.63 21.78 2.37
C ASN A 184 -2.07 20.88 3.53
N GLU A 185 -1.24 19.93 3.98
CA GLU A 185 -1.51 19.01 5.09
C GLU A 185 -2.82 18.22 4.94
N LYS A 186 -3.19 17.89 3.69
CA LYS A 186 -4.43 17.15 3.35
C LYS A 186 -4.21 15.66 3.10
N LEU A 187 -2.95 15.24 2.99
CA LEU A 187 -2.55 13.88 2.68
C LEU A 187 -1.12 13.62 3.19
N THR A 188 -0.89 12.46 3.77
CA THR A 188 0.45 11.91 3.96
C THR A 188 0.69 10.82 2.94
N VAL A 189 1.81 10.84 2.24
CA VAL A 189 2.18 9.81 1.27
C VAL A 189 3.44 9.11 1.72
N TYR A 190 3.40 7.79 1.76
CA TYR A 190 4.56 6.91 1.91
C TYR A 190 4.75 6.14 0.61
N THR A 191 5.98 6.01 0.18
CA THR A 191 6.35 5.21 -0.99
C THR A 191 7.34 4.14 -0.59
N MET A 192 7.10 2.90 -0.98
CA MET A 192 8.03 1.79 -0.80
C MET A 192 8.52 1.32 -2.17
N ALA A 193 9.83 1.43 -2.38
CA ALA A 193 10.52 0.86 -3.52
C ALA A 193 10.90 -0.59 -3.19
N LEU A 194 10.39 -1.53 -3.97
CA LEU A 194 10.72 -2.96 -3.81
C LEU A 194 12.03 -3.32 -4.53
N SER A 195 12.66 -2.34 -5.17
CA SER A 195 13.98 -2.41 -5.79
C SER A 195 14.81 -1.20 -5.35
N ASP A 196 16.15 -1.31 -5.38
CA ASP A 196 17.07 -0.22 -5.07
C ASP A 196 17.55 0.55 -6.33
N ASP A 197 16.79 0.42 -7.42
CA ASP A 197 17.08 1.13 -8.67
C ASP A 197 16.97 2.64 -8.49
N ALA A 198 18.02 3.37 -8.93
CA ALA A 198 18.10 4.82 -8.72
C ALA A 198 17.03 5.61 -9.51
N GLU A 199 16.60 5.10 -10.68
CA GLU A 199 15.56 5.75 -11.48
C GLU A 199 14.20 5.57 -10.80
N LEU A 200 13.92 4.36 -10.26
CA LEU A 200 12.74 4.09 -9.47
C LEU A 200 12.68 5.00 -8.24
N LEU A 201 13.77 5.15 -7.50
CA LEU A 201 13.80 6.00 -6.32
C LEU A 201 13.54 7.47 -6.66
N ASN A 202 14.13 7.98 -7.75
CA ASN A 202 13.82 9.32 -8.25
C ASN A 202 12.37 9.47 -8.67
N HIS A 203 11.80 8.46 -9.30
CA HIS A 203 10.42 8.45 -9.73
C HIS A 203 9.46 8.51 -8.52
N LEU A 204 9.69 7.67 -7.52
CA LEU A 204 8.89 7.63 -6.29
C LEU A 204 9.04 8.90 -5.43
N ASN A 205 10.19 9.57 -5.46
CA ASN A 205 10.37 10.90 -4.85
C ASN A 205 9.38 11.94 -5.39
N GLY A 206 8.90 11.76 -6.62
CA GLY A 206 7.89 12.63 -7.21
C GLY A 206 6.50 12.48 -6.60
N TYR A 207 6.23 11.42 -5.84
CA TYR A 207 4.91 11.18 -5.21
C TYR A 207 4.84 11.62 -3.76
N SER A 208 5.97 11.71 -3.05
CA SER A 208 6.01 11.94 -1.62
C SER A 208 7.03 13.00 -1.22
N LYS A 209 6.69 13.81 -0.22
CA LYS A 209 7.64 14.69 0.48
C LYS A 209 8.61 13.91 1.38
N LYS A 210 8.24 12.69 1.75
CA LYS A 210 9.09 11.76 2.47
C LYS A 210 9.94 10.98 1.47
N ARG A 211 11.16 10.62 1.88
CA ARG A 211 12.02 9.79 1.03
C ARG A 211 11.39 8.41 0.83
N PRO A 212 11.51 7.81 -0.37
CA PRO A 212 11.12 6.44 -0.59
C PRO A 212 11.83 5.49 0.37
N ILE A 213 11.07 4.57 0.93
CA ILE A 213 11.59 3.49 1.75
C ILE A 213 12.07 2.39 0.79
N VAL A 214 13.32 2.03 0.88
CA VAL A 214 13.92 1.03 -0.02
C VAL A 214 13.85 -0.33 0.64
N CYS A 215 13.20 -1.28 0.00
CA CYS A 215 13.21 -2.68 0.41
C CYS A 215 14.59 -3.28 0.13
N ARG A 216 15.40 -3.45 1.17
CA ARG A 216 16.74 -4.05 1.08
C ARG A 216 16.76 -5.52 1.45
N ASP A 217 15.79 -5.94 2.21
CA ASP A 217 15.58 -7.31 2.69
C ASP A 217 14.16 -7.47 3.26
N ALA A 218 13.74 -8.70 3.52
CA ALA A 218 12.44 -9.00 4.11
C ALA A 218 12.20 -8.29 5.47
N SER A 219 13.26 -7.95 6.22
CA SER A 219 13.14 -7.25 7.49
C SER A 219 12.71 -5.79 7.32
N THR A 220 13.05 -5.18 6.18
CA THR A 220 12.69 -3.79 5.87
C THR A 220 11.18 -3.63 5.68
N ILE A 221 10.56 -4.54 4.91
CA ILE A 221 9.10 -4.54 4.72
C ILE A 221 8.40 -4.72 6.07
N LYS A 222 8.85 -5.70 6.87
CA LYS A 222 8.29 -5.92 8.20
C LYS A 222 8.38 -4.67 9.08
N LYS A 223 9.56 -4.06 9.17
CA LYS A 223 9.77 -2.82 9.97
C LYS A 223 8.87 -1.69 9.50
N PHE A 224 8.66 -1.55 8.19
CA PHE A 224 7.79 -0.52 7.65
C PHE A 224 6.33 -0.73 8.08
N PHE A 225 5.82 -1.95 7.99
CA PHE A 225 4.44 -2.24 8.42
C PHE A 225 4.27 -2.13 9.94
N ASP A 226 5.27 -2.57 10.73
CA ASP A 226 5.31 -2.34 12.19
C ASP A 226 5.30 -0.84 12.51
N PHE A 227 6.05 -0.03 11.76
CA PHE A 227 6.04 1.42 11.87
C PHE A 227 4.65 2.01 11.53
N LEU A 228 4.05 1.59 10.40
CA LEU A 228 2.71 2.08 10.02
C LEU A 228 1.68 1.77 11.11
N ALA A 229 1.67 0.56 11.66
CA ALA A 229 0.74 0.18 12.71
C ALA A 229 0.93 1.04 13.98
N LYS A 230 2.17 1.21 14.45
CA LYS A 230 2.48 2.09 15.59
C LYS A 230 2.10 3.54 15.32
N SER A 231 2.35 4.04 14.10
CA SER A 231 1.99 5.41 13.73
C SER A 231 0.48 5.61 13.70
N VAL A 232 -0.33 4.58 13.40
CA VAL A 232 -1.80 4.67 13.54
C VAL A 232 -2.16 4.90 15.00
N SER A 233 -1.62 4.12 15.95
CA SER A 233 -1.88 4.28 17.38
C SER A 233 -1.48 5.67 17.87
N ILE A 234 -0.28 6.14 17.51
CA ILE A 234 0.22 7.48 17.90
C ILE A 234 -0.68 8.56 17.31
N THR A 235 -1.01 8.47 16.03
CA THR A 235 -1.90 9.44 15.37
C THR A 235 -3.28 9.46 16.01
N ALA A 236 -3.80 8.31 16.42
CA ALA A 236 -5.09 8.21 17.10
C ALA A 236 -5.10 8.90 18.48
N VAL A 237 -3.95 8.97 19.15
CA VAL A 237 -3.79 9.64 20.47
C VAL A 237 -3.39 11.11 20.30
N ASP A 238 -2.32 11.39 19.56
CA ASP A 238 -1.65 12.67 19.52
C ASP A 238 -1.98 13.54 18.29
N GLY A 239 -2.54 12.93 17.25
CA GLY A 239 -2.95 13.62 16.02
C GLY A 239 -1.87 13.83 14.97
N THR A 240 -0.63 13.46 15.24
CA THR A 240 0.50 13.60 14.31
C THR A 240 1.10 12.24 13.96
N PRO A 241 1.33 11.94 12.68
CA PRO A 241 2.05 10.72 12.30
C PRO A 241 3.54 10.87 12.62
N ASP A 242 4.17 9.79 13.05
CA ASP A 242 5.62 9.70 13.22
C ASP A 242 6.36 9.77 11.88
N ASP A 243 7.66 10.11 11.94
CA ASP A 243 8.58 9.96 10.83
C ASP A 243 9.33 8.62 10.93
N PHE A 244 9.39 7.90 9.81
CA PHE A 244 10.13 6.66 9.75
C PHE A 244 11.63 6.96 9.63
N GLU A 245 12.38 6.57 10.67
CA GLU A 245 13.85 6.62 10.66
C GLU A 245 14.42 5.19 10.55
N PHE A 246 15.43 5.02 9.69
CA PHE A 246 16.14 3.76 9.49
C PHE A 246 17.34 3.63 10.42
#